data_0504a92a1b0987ad55689cf2fb9eeb59
#
_entry.id   0504a92a1b0987ad55689cf2fb9eeb59
#
_cell.length_a   1.000
_cell.length_b   1.000
_cell.length_c   1.000
_cell.angle_alpha   90.00
_cell.angle_beta   90.00
_cell.angle_gamma   90.00
#
_symmetry.space_group_name_H-M   'P 1'
#
loop_
_entity.id
_entity.type
_entity.pdbx_description
1 polymer ?
#
loop_
_entity_poly.entity_id
_entity_poly.type
_entity_poly.pdbx_seq_one_letter_code
_entity_poly.pdbx_strand_id
1 'polypeptide(L)'
;MLAIRLQRIGRKGLPVYRLAVQEAQRHPSSGRVVAYVGSYNPHTKEAKIQVETAQKYLDNGAQPTPRVVKLLKDAGVKLPKWVKQPADKQKTIRNAEKLRKNQPKEEIPAEPASTEAAAE
;
A
#
# COMPACT_ATOMS: atom_id res chain seq x y z
N MET A 1 11.33 14.04 13.96
CA MET A 1 11.30 12.83 13.09
C MET A 1 10.47 13.14 11.87
N LEU A 2 11.03 12.97 10.69
CA LEU A 2 10.31 13.19 9.43
C LEU A 2 9.51 11.93 9.05
N ALA A 3 8.32 12.13 8.54
CA ALA A 3 7.48 11.06 8.02
C ALA A 3 7.09 11.35 6.56
N ILE A 4 7.07 10.31 5.74
CA ILE A 4 6.56 10.38 4.37
C ILE A 4 5.14 9.83 4.39
N ARG A 5 4.17 10.67 4.08
CA ARG A 5 2.76 10.30 4.17
C ARG A 5 1.91 10.95 3.09
N LEU A 6 0.72 10.40 2.91
CA LEU A 6 -0.26 10.92 1.96
C LEU A 6 -1.00 12.10 2.57
N GLN A 7 -1.04 13.20 1.85
CA GLN A 7 -1.86 14.35 2.14
C GLN A 7 -3.04 14.38 1.17
N ARG A 8 -4.25 14.41 1.71
CA ARG A 8 -5.45 14.48 0.88
C ARG A 8 -5.61 15.88 0.28
N ILE A 9 -5.83 15.91 -1.00
CA ILE A 9 -6.24 17.08 -1.77
C ILE A 9 -7.42 16.70 -2.66
N GLY A 10 -7.97 17.62 -3.39
CA GLY A 10 -9.13 17.37 -4.22
C GLY A 10 -10.44 17.85 -3.58
N ARG A 11 -11.55 17.51 -4.19
CA ARG A 11 -12.88 17.91 -3.75
C ARG A 11 -13.62 16.78 -3.03
N LYS A 12 -14.78 17.08 -2.45
CA LYS A 12 -15.68 16.11 -1.85
C LYS A 12 -16.06 15.02 -2.86
N GLY A 13 -15.91 13.77 -2.48
CA GLY A 13 -16.21 12.61 -3.32
C GLY A 13 -15.15 12.26 -4.38
N LEU A 14 -14.14 13.10 -4.57
CA LEU A 14 -13.05 12.86 -5.53
C LEU A 14 -11.69 13.10 -4.86
N PRO A 15 -11.23 12.18 -3.99
CA PRO A 15 -9.97 12.36 -3.31
C PRO A 15 -8.80 12.15 -4.26
N VAL A 16 -7.82 13.03 -4.17
CA VAL A 16 -6.51 12.89 -4.78
C VAL A 16 -5.48 13.09 -3.67
N TYR A 17 -4.38 12.39 -3.74
CA TYR A 17 -3.34 12.44 -2.71
C TYR A 17 -2.03 12.92 -3.29
N ARG A 18 -1.25 13.57 -2.46
CA ARG A 18 0.16 13.85 -2.74
C ARG A 18 1.03 13.30 -1.63
N LEU A 19 2.21 12.84 -1.99
CA LEU A 19 3.18 12.36 -1.04
C LEU A 19 3.95 13.55 -0.50
N ALA A 20 3.86 13.75 0.80
CA ALA A 20 4.53 14.84 1.50
C ALA A 20 5.50 14.31 2.54
N VAL A 21 6.66 14.91 2.60
CA VAL A 21 7.62 14.73 3.70
C VAL A 21 7.33 15.82 4.72
N GLN A 22 6.97 15.42 5.91
CA GLN A 22 6.52 16.32 6.95
C GLN A 22 6.97 15.80 8.32
N GLU A 23 7.08 16.70 9.28
CA GLU A 23 7.34 16.31 10.66
C GLU A 23 6.19 15.46 11.22
N ALA A 24 6.51 14.34 11.85
CA ALA A 24 5.53 13.34 12.30
C ALA A 24 4.49 13.89 13.29
N GLN A 25 4.86 14.89 14.08
CA GLN A 25 3.98 15.53 15.07
C GLN A 25 2.88 16.38 14.43
N ARG A 26 3.05 16.81 13.19
CA ARG A 26 2.12 17.71 12.52
C ARG A 26 1.03 16.93 11.81
N HIS A 27 -0.17 17.52 11.77
CA HIS A 27 -1.27 16.94 11.02
C HIS A 27 -0.96 16.93 9.50
N PRO A 28 -1.33 15.87 8.76
CA PRO A 28 -1.05 15.78 7.32
C PRO A 28 -1.57 16.95 6.49
N SER A 29 -2.70 17.54 6.87
CA SER A 29 -3.30 18.70 6.17
C SER A 29 -2.72 20.05 6.62
N SER A 30 -1.78 20.07 7.57
CA SER A 30 -1.11 21.31 7.96
C SER A 30 -0.16 21.81 6.85
N GLY A 31 -0.04 23.11 6.69
CA GLY A 31 0.71 23.72 5.59
C GLY A 31 2.24 23.67 5.69
N ARG A 32 2.78 23.11 6.77
CA ARG A 32 4.24 23.05 6.98
C ARG A 32 4.81 21.73 6.45
N VAL A 33 5.02 21.67 5.15
CA VAL A 33 5.59 20.53 4.46
C VAL A 33 7.05 20.81 4.13
N VAL A 34 7.93 19.84 4.41
CA VAL A 34 9.36 19.95 4.10
C VAL A 34 9.60 19.81 2.60
N ALA A 35 8.98 18.80 1.99
CA ALA A 35 9.08 18.56 0.56
C ALA A 35 7.90 17.72 0.05
N TYR A 36 7.63 17.82 -1.23
CA TYR A 36 6.69 16.96 -1.94
C TYR A 36 7.46 15.93 -2.77
N VAL A 37 7.08 14.68 -2.66
CA VAL A 37 7.73 13.55 -3.34
C VAL A 37 6.98 13.13 -4.60
N GLY A 38 5.68 13.35 -4.62
CA GLY A 38 4.87 12.96 -5.76
C GLY A 38 3.38 13.09 -5.50
N SER A 39 2.61 12.53 -6.42
CA SER A 39 1.15 12.51 -6.35
C SER A 39 0.60 11.11 -6.61
N TYR A 40 -0.55 10.82 -6.05
CA TYR A 40 -1.25 9.57 -6.22
C TYR A 40 -2.74 9.79 -6.46
N ASN A 41 -3.27 9.20 -7.52
CA ASN A 41 -4.69 9.20 -7.82
C ASN A 41 -5.28 7.80 -7.59
N PRO A 42 -6.12 7.60 -6.57
CA PRO A 42 -6.69 6.28 -6.29
C PRO A 42 -7.73 5.82 -7.30
N HIS A 43 -8.34 6.73 -8.05
CA HIS A 43 -9.35 6.38 -9.07
C HIS A 43 -8.70 5.74 -10.31
N THR A 44 -7.64 6.33 -10.80
CA THR A 44 -6.86 5.81 -11.95
C THR A 44 -5.74 4.87 -11.51
N LYS A 45 -5.44 4.83 -10.19
CA LYS A 45 -4.30 4.09 -9.61
C LYS A 45 -2.94 4.54 -10.13
N GLU A 46 -2.86 5.74 -10.66
CA GLU A 46 -1.61 6.33 -11.13
C GLU A 46 -0.85 6.97 -9.98
N ALA A 47 0.42 6.63 -9.85
CA ALA A 47 1.34 7.23 -8.92
C ALA A 47 2.51 7.85 -9.69
N LYS A 48 2.68 9.16 -9.55
CA LYS A 48 3.85 9.89 -10.08
C LYS A 48 4.76 10.20 -8.91
N ILE A 49 5.87 9.50 -8.81
CA ILE A 49 6.79 9.60 -7.67
C ILE A 49 8.18 9.97 -8.18
N GLN A 50 8.77 10.98 -7.55
CA GLN A 50 10.17 11.35 -7.76
C GLN A 50 11.06 10.40 -6.95
N VAL A 51 11.61 9.40 -7.62
CA VAL A 51 12.41 8.35 -7.00
C VAL A 51 13.64 8.91 -6.27
N GLU A 52 14.33 9.86 -6.87
CA GLU A 52 15.53 10.47 -6.29
C GLU A 52 15.25 11.18 -4.96
N THR A 53 14.20 12.00 -4.94
CA THR A 53 13.78 12.74 -3.75
C THR A 53 13.31 11.78 -2.65
N ALA A 54 12.54 10.74 -3.01
CA ALA A 54 12.10 9.72 -2.08
C ALA A 54 13.28 8.98 -1.46
N GLN A 55 14.23 8.57 -2.29
CA GLN A 55 15.42 7.85 -1.83
C GLN A 55 16.25 8.69 -0.86
N LYS A 56 16.48 9.97 -1.21
CA LYS A 56 17.22 10.91 -0.34
C LYS A 56 16.60 11.03 1.05
N TYR A 57 15.29 11.17 1.15
CA TYR A 57 14.64 11.29 2.46
C TYR A 57 14.59 9.96 3.22
N LEU A 58 14.45 8.84 2.52
CA LEU A 58 14.54 7.51 3.15
C LEU A 58 15.94 7.25 3.72
N ASP A 59 16.99 7.59 2.99
CA ASP A 59 18.38 7.44 3.44
C ASP A 59 18.68 8.34 4.64
N ASN A 60 18.03 9.48 4.73
CA ASN A 60 18.11 10.40 5.87
C ASN A 60 17.22 9.99 7.08
N GLY A 61 16.52 8.86 7.00
CA GLY A 61 15.75 8.32 8.10
C GLY A 61 14.29 8.75 8.16
N ALA A 62 13.72 9.32 7.10
CA ALA A 62 12.30 9.62 7.04
C ALA A 62 11.46 8.34 7.04
N GLN A 63 10.47 8.25 7.92
CA GLN A 63 9.65 7.05 8.08
C GLN A 63 8.42 7.10 7.16
N PRO A 64 8.30 6.18 6.20
CA PRO A 64 7.12 6.10 5.36
C PRO A 64 5.96 5.40 6.08
N THR A 65 4.74 5.84 5.80
CA THR A 65 3.54 5.12 6.25
C THR A 65 3.36 3.81 5.46
N PRO A 66 2.65 2.80 5.98
CA PRO A 66 2.48 1.50 5.29
C PRO A 66 1.94 1.61 3.87
N ARG A 67 1.03 2.54 3.62
CA ARG A 67 0.50 2.78 2.27
C ARG A 67 1.56 3.37 1.33
N VAL A 68 2.33 4.31 1.82
CA VAL A 68 3.44 4.92 1.06
C VAL A 68 4.50 3.89 0.74
N VAL A 69 4.80 2.96 1.65
CA VAL A 69 5.73 1.85 1.40
C VAL A 69 5.32 1.04 0.17
N LYS A 70 4.03 0.70 0.04
CA LYS A 70 3.52 0.00 -1.14
C LYS A 70 3.72 0.81 -2.42
N LEU A 71 3.37 2.09 -2.39
CA LEU A 71 3.53 2.97 -3.55
C LEU A 71 5.00 3.16 -3.95
N LEU A 72 5.91 3.30 -3.00
CA LEU A 72 7.34 3.42 -3.26
C LEU A 72 7.92 2.12 -3.83
N LYS A 73 7.47 0.99 -3.35
CA LYS A 73 7.86 -0.32 -3.89
C LYS A 73 7.42 -0.49 -5.34
N ASP A 74 6.19 -0.12 -5.66
CA ASP A 74 5.65 -0.15 -7.03
C ASP A 74 6.40 0.80 -7.97
N ALA A 75 6.89 1.92 -7.44
CA ALA A 75 7.72 2.89 -8.18
C ALA A 75 9.18 2.46 -8.34
N GLY A 76 9.60 1.36 -7.72
CA GLY A 76 10.97 0.86 -7.82
C GLY A 76 11.99 1.54 -6.89
N VAL A 77 11.53 2.24 -5.86
CA VAL A 77 12.42 2.84 -4.85
C VAL A 77 13.01 1.76 -3.96
N LYS A 78 14.33 1.82 -3.71
CA LYS A 78 15.00 0.92 -2.78
C LYS A 78 14.63 1.27 -1.34
N LEU A 79 13.93 0.36 -0.68
CA LEU A 79 13.55 0.53 0.70
C LEU A 79 14.67 0.08 1.65
N PRO A 80 15.04 0.87 2.66
CA PRO A 80 15.98 0.47 3.68
C PRO A 80 15.46 -0.73 4.50
N LYS A 81 16.35 -1.50 5.06
CA LYS A 81 16.02 -2.71 5.87
C LYS A 81 15.17 -2.40 7.11
N TRP A 82 15.29 -1.20 7.66
CA TRP A 82 14.55 -0.77 8.85
C TRP A 82 13.09 -0.41 8.57
N VAL A 83 12.69 -0.25 7.30
CA VAL A 83 11.32 0.03 6.93
C VAL A 83 10.48 -1.24 7.05
N LYS A 84 9.48 -1.20 7.92
CA LYS A 84 8.53 -2.31 8.08
C LYS A 84 7.63 -2.39 6.85
N GLN A 85 7.73 -3.49 6.12
CA GLN A 85 6.80 -3.77 5.03
C GLN A 85 5.46 -4.18 5.63
N PRO A 86 4.34 -3.63 5.12
CA PRO A 86 3.03 -4.07 5.56
C PRO A 86 2.82 -5.53 5.15
N ALA A 87 2.59 -6.39 6.13
CA ALA A 87 2.23 -7.77 5.88
C ALA A 87 0.80 -7.84 5.30
N ASP A 88 0.62 -8.67 4.31
CA ASP A 88 -0.71 -8.97 3.79
C ASP A 88 -1.47 -9.76 4.87
N LYS A 89 -2.47 -9.11 5.45
CA LYS A 89 -3.34 -9.76 6.42
C LYS A 89 -4.25 -10.72 5.68
N GLN A 90 -3.95 -12.00 5.77
CA GLN A 90 -4.91 -13.02 5.38
C GLN A 90 -6.07 -12.98 6.39
N LYS A 91 -7.24 -12.59 5.91
CA LYS A 91 -8.45 -12.65 6.71
C LYS A 91 -8.89 -14.11 6.80
N THR A 92 -8.53 -14.78 7.88
CA THR A 92 -9.11 -16.08 8.18
C THR A 92 -10.56 -15.89 8.59
N ILE A 93 -11.46 -16.51 7.86
CA ILE A 93 -12.89 -16.51 8.19
C ILE A 93 -13.09 -17.39 9.40
N ARG A 94 -13.51 -16.80 10.53
CA ARG A 94 -13.65 -17.49 11.81
C ARG A 94 -14.75 -18.55 11.83
N ASN A 95 -15.81 -18.34 11.03
CA ASN A 95 -16.97 -19.23 10.94
C ASN A 95 -17.39 -19.35 9.48
N ALA A 96 -16.74 -20.23 8.73
CA ALA A 96 -17.07 -20.48 7.33
C ALA A 96 -18.51 -20.98 7.14
N GLU A 97 -19.06 -21.68 8.15
CA GLU A 97 -20.43 -22.23 8.12
C GLU A 97 -21.53 -21.16 8.23
N LYS A 98 -21.21 -19.97 8.76
CA LYS A 98 -22.17 -18.86 8.94
C LYS A 98 -22.08 -17.79 7.87
N LEU A 99 -21.48 -18.10 6.74
CA LEU A 99 -21.43 -17.17 5.61
C LEU A 99 -22.85 -16.86 5.13
N ARG A 100 -23.11 -15.58 4.86
CA ARG A 100 -24.40 -15.16 4.29
C ARG A 100 -24.64 -15.89 2.97
N LYS A 101 -25.86 -16.31 2.71
CA LYS A 101 -26.27 -17.09 1.52
C LYS A 101 -25.88 -16.41 0.17
N ASN A 102 -25.64 -15.11 0.16
CA ASN A 102 -25.32 -14.32 -1.04
C ASN A 102 -23.81 -14.11 -1.25
N GLN A 103 -22.95 -14.69 -0.44
CA GLN A 103 -21.53 -14.65 -0.72
C GLN A 103 -21.21 -15.75 -1.74
N PRO A 104 -20.46 -15.42 -2.80
CA PRO A 104 -20.00 -16.46 -3.71
C PRO A 104 -19.21 -17.49 -2.91
N LYS A 105 -19.63 -18.74 -2.98
CA LYS A 105 -18.79 -19.84 -2.54
C LYS A 105 -17.51 -19.75 -3.37
N GLU A 106 -16.38 -19.54 -2.72
CA GLU A 106 -15.12 -19.89 -3.33
C GLU A 106 -15.21 -21.41 -3.58
N GLU A 107 -15.51 -21.77 -4.80
CA GLU A 107 -15.30 -23.11 -5.25
C GLU A 107 -13.79 -23.35 -5.12
N ILE A 108 -13.43 -24.11 -4.13
CA ILE A 108 -12.10 -24.69 -4.08
C ILE A 108 -11.98 -25.45 -5.40
N PRO A 109 -11.09 -25.06 -6.31
CA PRO A 109 -10.88 -25.85 -7.52
C PRO A 109 -10.55 -27.25 -6.99
N ALA A 110 -11.44 -28.21 -7.26
CA ALA A 110 -11.16 -29.58 -6.99
C ALA A 110 -9.82 -29.87 -7.67
N GLU A 111 -8.80 -30.13 -6.89
CA GLU A 111 -7.57 -30.65 -7.46
C GLU A 111 -7.99 -31.76 -8.40
N PRO A 112 -7.63 -31.70 -9.68
CA PRO A 112 -7.83 -32.86 -10.51
C PRO A 112 -7.14 -33.99 -9.79
N ALA A 113 -7.93 -34.91 -9.26
CA ALA A 113 -7.41 -36.12 -8.72
C ALA A 113 -6.35 -36.57 -9.72
N SER A 114 -5.11 -36.53 -9.32
CA SER A 114 -4.06 -37.11 -10.13
C SER A 114 -4.54 -38.54 -10.40
N THR A 115 -5.11 -38.72 -11.55
CA THR A 115 -5.25 -40.04 -12.08
C THR A 115 -3.80 -40.52 -12.19
N GLU A 116 -3.35 -41.17 -11.17
CA GLU A 116 -2.32 -42.14 -11.42
C GLU A 116 -2.89 -43.05 -12.50
N ALA A 117 -2.55 -42.73 -13.71
CA ALA A 117 -2.58 -43.74 -14.71
C ALA A 117 -1.69 -44.83 -14.17
N ALA A 118 -2.28 -45.88 -13.70
CA ALA A 118 -1.54 -47.08 -13.39
C ALA A 118 -0.79 -47.44 -14.65
N ALA A 119 0.45 -47.06 -14.70
CA ALA A 119 1.34 -47.47 -15.75
C ALA A 119 1.65 -48.93 -15.46
N GLU A 120 1.09 -49.78 -16.19
CA GLU A 120 1.72 -51.05 -16.44
C GLU A 120 2.69 -50.92 -17.59
#